data_cdaf4c6785212ca5c904372332477c5f
#
_entry.id   cdaf4c6785212ca5c904372332477c5f
#
_cell.length_a   1.000
_cell.length_b   1.000
_cell.length_c   1.000
_cell.angle_alpha   90.00
_cell.angle_beta   90.00
_cell.angle_gamma   90.00
#
_symmetry.space_group_name_H-M   'P 1'
#
loop_
_entity.id
_entity.type
_entity.pdbx_description
1 polymer ?
#
loop_
_entity_poly.entity_id
_entity_poly.type
_entity_poly.pdbx_seq_one_letter_code
_entity_poly.pdbx_strand_id
1 'polypeptide(L)'
;MNAPVPTLDIWPEQVIRGHSIPGSRYTCRDFMEKEWESMWTRVWLLLGREAELPEPGDWQMEPVGREEILMVRQQDHSIKAFYNVCQHRGNPLVDDAKGSNPRRFVCRYHSWAFLPDGGLQFAPDKEDFPEGNPCGKLRLAELKCETFAGFIWVNMDPDCGPLRDYLGPIWDEWQAREVDTWQRTMANTMWLPCNWKVVLDNFNESYHVPTVHMGATPSTDRTAIAGGINTYFKETQFDLANEGHARMIMKGGYGAGVTDTDGNIVEPLASLLSYWDLDPTDFKGKPEDTREALQQAKRRLGPEKGYSHYAAVPDEQLTDAFHYTLFPNFAVSLWADGFHFLRARPHPTDPEQCLFDNWWYASPASVAAELDDGTSATESLTGDGAGEVPVKWLTCGEDSIGPAIEDDVAVFITQQRGVRSRGFKGAYLSGQEKRIARYHERIDDYIDGTR
;
A
#
# COMPACT_ATOMS: atom_id res chain seq x y z
N MET A 1 -31.35 -19.50 -11.20
CA MET A 1 -31.41 -18.96 -9.83
C MET A 1 -30.14 -18.12 -9.69
N ASN A 2 -30.25 -16.83 -9.49
CA ASN A 2 -29.06 -16.00 -9.27
C ASN A 2 -28.45 -16.43 -7.92
N ALA A 3 -27.13 -16.55 -7.87
CA ALA A 3 -26.43 -16.76 -6.61
C ALA A 3 -26.79 -15.60 -5.64
N PRO A 4 -26.87 -15.86 -4.33
CA PRO A 4 -27.11 -14.80 -3.37
C PRO A 4 -25.98 -13.77 -3.48
N VAL A 5 -26.33 -12.48 -3.40
CA VAL A 5 -25.35 -11.39 -3.34
C VAL A 5 -24.53 -11.56 -2.07
N PRO A 6 -23.18 -11.55 -2.16
CA PRO A 6 -22.33 -11.60 -0.97
C PRO A 6 -22.64 -10.42 -0.05
N THR A 7 -22.45 -10.60 1.26
CA THR A 7 -22.60 -9.55 2.27
C THR A 7 -21.23 -9.10 2.77
N LEU A 8 -21.13 -7.84 3.17
CA LEU A 8 -19.92 -7.31 3.78
C LEU A 8 -19.70 -7.94 5.16
N ASP A 9 -18.52 -8.50 5.38
CA ASP A 9 -18.13 -9.03 6.68
C ASP A 9 -17.84 -7.90 7.68
N ILE A 10 -18.36 -8.05 8.90
CA ILE A 10 -18.11 -7.14 10.02
C ILE A 10 -16.89 -7.67 10.77
N TRP A 11 -15.84 -6.83 10.88
CA TRP A 11 -14.64 -7.20 11.63
C TRP A 11 -14.90 -7.15 13.14
N PRO A 12 -14.28 -8.05 13.92
CA PRO A 12 -14.40 -8.03 15.37
C PRO A 12 -13.93 -6.72 15.98
N GLU A 13 -14.68 -6.19 16.94
CA GLU A 13 -14.32 -4.98 17.66
C GLU A 13 -13.01 -5.16 18.42
N GLN A 14 -12.13 -4.15 18.36
CA GLN A 14 -10.84 -4.11 19.05
C GLN A 14 -10.84 -3.01 20.10
N VAL A 15 -10.27 -3.29 21.25
CA VAL A 15 -10.10 -2.32 22.34
C VAL A 15 -8.90 -1.42 22.06
N ILE A 16 -9.08 -0.10 22.19
CA ILE A 16 -8.02 0.90 22.15
C ILE A 16 -7.64 1.26 23.57
N ARG A 17 -6.34 1.18 23.88
CA ARG A 17 -5.79 1.44 25.22
C ARG A 17 -5.60 2.94 25.51
N GLY A 18 -5.44 3.75 24.46
CA GLY A 18 -5.32 5.20 24.56
C GLY A 18 -3.93 5.68 25.00
N HIS A 19 -2.88 5.16 24.41
CA HIS A 19 -1.52 5.58 24.69
C HIS A 19 -1.21 6.98 24.15
N SER A 20 -0.29 7.68 24.81
CA SER A 20 0.23 8.96 24.30
C SER A 20 1.12 8.74 23.08
N ILE A 21 1.00 9.62 22.08
CA ILE A 21 1.83 9.63 20.89
C ILE A 21 2.72 10.89 20.90
N PRO A 22 3.87 10.85 21.60
CA PRO A 22 4.76 12.00 21.70
C PRO A 22 5.55 12.23 20.41
N GLY A 23 5.99 13.46 20.18
CA GLY A 23 6.80 13.83 19.01
C GLY A 23 8.11 13.06 18.88
N SER A 24 8.65 12.52 19.96
CA SER A 24 9.86 11.68 19.94
C SER A 24 9.70 10.39 19.14
N ARG A 25 8.47 9.88 18.92
CA ARG A 25 8.22 8.74 18.03
C ARG A 25 8.62 9.00 16.58
N TYR A 26 8.62 10.28 16.17
CA TYR A 26 8.89 10.71 14.80
C TYR A 26 10.31 11.27 14.61
N THR A 27 11.03 11.54 15.71
CA THR A 27 12.31 12.28 15.66
C THR A 27 13.46 11.59 16.38
N CYS A 28 13.16 10.61 17.24
CA CYS A 28 14.17 9.99 18.09
C CYS A 28 14.82 8.79 17.38
N ARG A 29 16.14 8.83 17.27
CA ARG A 29 16.92 7.74 16.69
C ARG A 29 16.82 6.45 17.49
N ASP A 30 16.86 6.55 18.83
CA ASP A 30 16.74 5.37 19.69
C ASP A 30 15.37 4.69 19.54
N PHE A 31 14.31 5.45 19.25
CA PHE A 31 13.00 4.87 18.96
C PHE A 31 13.00 4.17 17.60
N MET A 32 13.61 4.77 16.58
CA MET A 32 13.81 4.15 15.26
C MET A 32 14.61 2.84 15.37
N GLU A 33 15.68 2.80 16.20
CA GLU A 33 16.44 1.56 16.43
C GLU A 33 15.55 0.47 17.05
N LYS A 34 14.71 0.82 18.02
CA LYS A 34 13.77 -0.13 18.63
C LYS A 34 12.73 -0.62 17.63
N GLU A 35 12.18 0.25 16.78
CA GLU A 35 11.28 -0.17 15.70
C GLU A 35 11.97 -1.17 14.76
N TRP A 36 13.24 -0.91 14.42
CA TRP A 36 13.99 -1.81 13.55
C TRP A 36 14.15 -3.20 14.18
N GLU A 37 14.72 -3.26 15.38
CA GLU A 37 15.06 -4.53 16.04
C GLU A 37 13.83 -5.34 16.48
N SER A 38 12.73 -4.67 16.85
CA SER A 38 11.59 -5.35 17.45
C SER A 38 10.39 -5.52 16.53
N MET A 39 10.25 -4.69 15.48
CA MET A 39 9.09 -4.68 14.61
C MET A 39 9.45 -4.99 13.16
N TRP A 40 10.31 -4.17 12.51
CA TRP A 40 10.60 -4.30 11.08
C TRP A 40 11.15 -5.67 10.70
N THR A 41 11.91 -6.30 11.57
CA THR A 41 12.46 -7.64 11.38
C THR A 41 11.48 -8.77 11.66
N ARG A 42 10.23 -8.48 12.10
CA ARG A 42 9.25 -9.47 12.54
C ARG A 42 7.88 -9.38 11.88
N VAL A 43 7.68 -8.40 11.02
CA VAL A 43 6.41 -8.19 10.30
C VAL A 43 6.52 -8.68 8.87
N TRP A 44 5.38 -9.02 8.27
CA TRP A 44 5.30 -9.23 6.83
C TRP A 44 5.36 -7.90 6.09
N LEU A 45 6.28 -7.79 5.13
CA LEU A 45 6.55 -6.60 4.33
C LEU A 45 6.21 -6.89 2.86
N LEU A 46 5.42 -6.01 2.25
CA LEU A 46 5.14 -6.04 0.83
C LEU A 46 6.33 -5.41 0.09
N LEU A 47 7.04 -6.20 -0.74
CA LEU A 47 8.27 -5.73 -1.38
C LEU A 47 8.17 -5.57 -2.90
N GLY A 48 7.43 -6.42 -3.60
CA GLY A 48 7.39 -6.38 -5.08
C GLY A 48 6.10 -6.93 -5.67
N ARG A 49 6.06 -6.93 -7.00
CA ARG A 49 4.97 -7.54 -7.79
C ARG A 49 5.46 -8.83 -8.42
N GLU A 50 4.62 -9.87 -8.39
CA GLU A 50 4.90 -11.12 -9.10
C GLU A 50 5.05 -10.91 -10.61
N ALA A 51 4.28 -9.99 -11.17
CA ALA A 51 4.33 -9.64 -12.60
C ALA A 51 5.67 -9.01 -13.03
N GLU A 52 6.46 -8.47 -12.10
CA GLU A 52 7.80 -7.95 -12.40
C GLU A 52 8.88 -9.05 -12.48
N LEU A 53 8.54 -10.28 -12.11
CA LEU A 53 9.39 -11.48 -12.19
C LEU A 53 8.70 -12.58 -12.98
N PRO A 54 8.35 -12.38 -14.28
CA PRO A 54 7.50 -13.29 -15.03
C PRO A 54 8.16 -14.65 -15.30
N GLU A 55 9.48 -14.69 -15.51
CA GLU A 55 10.18 -15.88 -15.99
C GLU A 55 11.12 -16.45 -14.92
N PRO A 56 11.31 -17.79 -14.89
CA PRO A 56 12.31 -18.40 -14.05
C PRO A 56 13.71 -17.82 -14.25
N GLY A 57 14.30 -17.35 -13.14
CA GLY A 57 15.59 -16.66 -13.15
C GLY A 57 15.47 -15.13 -13.18
N ASP A 58 14.29 -14.57 -13.28
CA ASP A 58 14.10 -13.14 -13.04
C ASP A 58 14.29 -12.82 -11.56
N TRP A 59 14.88 -11.68 -11.29
CA TRP A 59 15.16 -11.25 -9.93
C TRP A 59 15.00 -9.74 -9.76
N GLN A 60 14.65 -9.36 -8.55
CA GLN A 60 14.56 -7.96 -8.09
C GLN A 60 15.23 -7.82 -6.73
N MET A 61 15.97 -6.74 -6.54
CA MET A 61 16.52 -6.34 -5.26
C MET A 61 15.74 -5.12 -4.74
N GLU A 62 15.26 -5.22 -3.51
CA GLU A 62 14.48 -4.16 -2.85
C GLU A 62 15.15 -3.78 -1.52
N PRO A 63 15.48 -2.48 -1.32
CA PRO A 63 15.99 -2.02 -0.04
C PRO A 63 14.85 -1.90 0.99
N VAL A 64 15.09 -2.41 2.20
CA VAL A 64 14.20 -2.34 3.34
C VAL A 64 14.99 -1.86 4.56
N GLY A 65 14.88 -0.57 4.89
CA GLY A 65 15.65 0.02 5.97
C GLY A 65 17.14 -0.19 5.77
N ARG A 66 17.74 -1.09 6.56
CA ARG A 66 19.19 -1.40 6.52
C ARG A 66 19.54 -2.61 5.67
N GLU A 67 18.55 -3.38 5.25
CA GLU A 67 18.74 -4.61 4.51
C GLU A 67 18.44 -4.42 3.02
N GLU A 68 19.04 -5.25 2.21
CA GLU A 68 18.76 -5.40 0.79
C GLU A 68 18.23 -6.81 0.55
N ILE A 69 17.02 -6.94 0.04
CA ILE A 69 16.35 -8.21 -0.16
C ILE A 69 16.34 -8.57 -1.64
N LEU A 70 16.95 -9.72 -1.96
CA LEU A 70 17.01 -10.28 -3.31
C LEU A 70 15.89 -11.30 -3.48
N MET A 71 14.89 -10.98 -4.29
CA MET A 71 13.77 -11.87 -4.66
C MET A 71 14.06 -12.51 -6.00
N VAL A 72 13.88 -13.82 -6.14
CA VAL A 72 14.24 -14.59 -7.33
C VAL A 72 13.14 -15.57 -7.71
N ARG A 73 12.65 -15.50 -8.95
CA ARG A 73 11.72 -16.49 -9.52
C ARG A 73 12.45 -17.82 -9.74
N GLN A 74 11.96 -18.89 -9.15
CA GLN A 74 12.51 -20.23 -9.23
C GLN A 74 12.03 -20.98 -10.48
N GLN A 75 12.65 -22.13 -10.76
CA GLN A 75 12.30 -22.98 -11.93
C GLN A 75 10.87 -23.57 -11.85
N ASP A 76 10.35 -23.74 -10.65
CA ASP A 76 8.98 -24.19 -10.36
C ASP A 76 7.96 -23.03 -10.31
N HIS A 77 8.38 -21.83 -10.73
CA HIS A 77 7.63 -20.59 -10.66
C HIS A 77 7.32 -20.07 -9.24
N SER A 78 7.82 -20.67 -8.18
CA SER A 78 7.81 -20.06 -6.85
C SER A 78 8.78 -18.88 -6.79
N ILE A 79 8.64 -18.02 -5.75
CA ILE A 79 9.60 -16.95 -5.48
C ILE A 79 10.30 -17.24 -4.18
N LYS A 80 11.62 -17.09 -4.17
CA LYS A 80 12.44 -17.11 -2.96
C LYS A 80 13.03 -15.74 -2.70
N ALA A 81 13.18 -15.41 -1.41
CA ALA A 81 13.81 -14.18 -0.98
C ALA A 81 15.06 -14.48 -0.15
N PHE A 82 16.10 -13.70 -0.37
CA PHE A 82 17.39 -13.83 0.32
C PHE A 82 17.89 -12.45 0.74
N TYR A 83 18.69 -12.38 1.80
CA TYR A 83 19.54 -11.21 2.00
C TYR A 83 20.53 -11.08 0.84
N ASN A 84 20.68 -9.91 0.26
CA ASN A 84 21.64 -9.62 -0.81
C ASN A 84 23.08 -9.56 -0.26
N VAL A 85 23.53 -10.66 0.35
CA VAL A 85 24.83 -10.71 1.03
C VAL A 85 25.57 -12.01 0.80
N CYS A 86 26.82 -11.92 0.34
CA CYS A 86 27.72 -13.06 0.16
C CYS A 86 28.15 -13.63 1.51
N GLN A 87 27.97 -14.94 1.69
CA GLN A 87 28.30 -15.66 2.93
C GLN A 87 29.80 -15.82 3.20
N HIS A 88 30.66 -15.29 2.32
CA HIS A 88 32.11 -15.29 2.56
C HIS A 88 32.53 -14.15 3.49
N ARG A 89 32.30 -12.89 3.07
CA ARG A 89 32.74 -11.70 3.81
C ARG A 89 31.76 -10.50 3.64
N GLY A 90 30.48 -10.78 3.43
CA GLY A 90 29.42 -9.79 3.52
C GLY A 90 29.28 -8.82 2.33
N ASN A 91 29.94 -9.07 1.18
CA ASN A 91 29.78 -8.20 0.03
C ASN A 91 28.41 -8.41 -0.65
N PRO A 92 27.70 -7.38 -1.10
CA PRO A 92 26.49 -7.55 -1.91
C PRO A 92 26.74 -8.40 -3.15
N LEU A 93 25.74 -9.15 -3.57
CA LEU A 93 25.80 -10.02 -4.75
C LEU A 93 25.40 -9.28 -6.01
N VAL A 94 24.42 -8.39 -5.90
CA VAL A 94 23.92 -7.55 -6.98
C VAL A 94 23.87 -6.09 -6.51
N ASP A 95 24.12 -5.17 -7.45
CA ASP A 95 23.99 -3.73 -7.22
C ASP A 95 22.84 -3.12 -8.05
N ASP A 96 22.36 -3.84 -9.06
CA ASP A 96 21.23 -3.43 -9.89
C ASP A 96 19.90 -3.74 -9.18
N ALA A 97 18.87 -2.94 -9.47
CA ALA A 97 17.55 -3.14 -8.88
C ALA A 97 16.82 -4.39 -9.38
N LYS A 98 17.11 -4.83 -10.62
CA LYS A 98 16.52 -6.03 -11.22
C LYS A 98 17.35 -6.58 -12.36
N GLY A 99 17.10 -7.84 -12.72
CA GLY A 99 17.72 -8.50 -13.86
C GLY A 99 17.08 -9.86 -14.17
N SER A 100 17.59 -10.52 -15.19
CA SER A 100 17.02 -11.76 -15.69
C SER A 100 18.08 -12.85 -15.92
N ASN A 101 17.65 -14.09 -15.77
CA ASN A 101 18.39 -15.30 -16.14
C ASN A 101 19.85 -15.42 -15.65
N PRO A 102 20.19 -15.10 -14.42
CA PRO A 102 21.50 -15.45 -13.93
C PRO A 102 21.59 -16.99 -13.83
N ARG A 103 22.57 -17.57 -14.49
CA ARG A 103 22.92 -18.97 -14.18
C ARG A 103 23.35 -19.12 -12.72
N ARG A 104 23.89 -18.04 -12.17
CA ARG A 104 24.36 -17.89 -10.78
C ARG A 104 24.62 -16.43 -10.48
N PHE A 105 24.49 -16.06 -9.23
CA PHE A 105 24.92 -14.78 -8.67
C PHE A 105 26.39 -14.89 -8.29
N VAL A 106 27.27 -14.08 -8.89
CA VAL A 106 28.71 -14.15 -8.65
C VAL A 106 29.15 -12.94 -7.86
N CYS A 107 29.64 -13.19 -6.64
CA CYS A 107 30.20 -12.14 -5.80
C CYS A 107 31.44 -11.51 -6.46
N ARG A 108 31.45 -10.20 -6.60
CA ARG A 108 32.53 -9.45 -7.26
C ARG A 108 33.82 -9.43 -6.48
N TYR A 109 33.77 -9.79 -5.17
CA TYR A 109 34.95 -9.70 -4.31
C TYR A 109 35.88 -10.91 -4.51
N HIS A 110 35.37 -12.14 -4.36
CA HIS A 110 36.20 -13.36 -4.46
C HIS A 110 35.59 -14.44 -5.35
N SER A 111 34.69 -14.06 -6.25
CA SER A 111 34.06 -14.96 -7.25
C SER A 111 33.28 -16.14 -6.65
N TRP A 112 32.84 -16.06 -5.38
CA TRP A 112 31.88 -17.03 -4.87
C TRP A 112 30.59 -16.95 -5.70
N ALA A 113 30.09 -18.13 -6.11
CA ALA A 113 28.95 -18.18 -7.01
C ALA A 113 27.81 -18.99 -6.39
N PHE A 114 26.65 -18.35 -6.26
CA PHE A 114 25.44 -18.91 -5.71
C PHE A 114 24.43 -19.20 -6.81
N LEU A 115 23.75 -20.34 -6.74
CA LEU A 115 22.63 -20.66 -7.61
C LEU A 115 21.41 -19.77 -7.31
N PRO A 116 20.43 -19.66 -8.23
CA PRO A 116 19.19 -18.92 -8.00
C PRO A 116 18.39 -19.41 -6.77
N ASP A 117 18.56 -20.67 -6.35
CA ASP A 117 17.97 -21.22 -5.14
C ASP A 117 18.73 -20.90 -3.85
N GLY A 118 19.79 -20.08 -3.96
CA GLY A 118 20.65 -19.66 -2.85
C GLY A 118 21.82 -20.59 -2.53
N GLY A 119 21.94 -21.78 -3.12
CA GLY A 119 23.01 -22.74 -2.84
C GLY A 119 24.37 -22.26 -3.33
N LEU A 120 25.43 -22.35 -2.51
CA LEU A 120 26.80 -22.07 -2.94
C LEU A 120 27.28 -23.19 -3.88
N GLN A 121 27.51 -22.84 -5.15
CA GLN A 121 27.99 -23.77 -6.17
C GLN A 121 29.49 -23.77 -6.35
N PHE A 122 30.10 -22.60 -6.26
CA PHE A 122 31.54 -22.44 -6.53
C PHE A 122 32.22 -21.49 -5.55
N ALA A 123 33.39 -21.88 -5.10
CA ALA A 123 34.34 -21.03 -4.38
C ALA A 123 35.76 -21.35 -4.92
N PRO A 124 36.62 -20.34 -5.20
CA PRO A 124 38.00 -20.56 -5.55
C PRO A 124 38.74 -21.31 -4.41
N ASP A 125 39.72 -22.10 -4.78
CA ASP A 125 40.61 -22.79 -3.82
C ASP A 125 39.83 -23.48 -2.67
N LYS A 126 38.73 -24.14 -3.04
CA LYS A 126 37.77 -24.73 -2.08
C LYS A 126 38.36 -25.78 -1.16
N GLU A 127 39.54 -26.32 -1.52
CA GLU A 127 40.33 -27.28 -0.73
C GLU A 127 41.16 -26.62 0.38
N ASP A 128 41.36 -25.29 0.31
CA ASP A 128 42.19 -24.53 1.26
C ASP A 128 41.42 -24.06 2.51
N PHE A 129 40.13 -24.33 2.58
CA PHE A 129 39.32 -23.95 3.75
C PHE A 129 39.54 -24.92 4.91
N PRO A 130 39.94 -24.43 6.10
CA PRO A 130 40.18 -25.31 7.27
C PRO A 130 38.97 -26.14 7.69
N GLU A 131 37.74 -25.60 7.44
CA GLU A 131 36.48 -26.27 7.71
C GLU A 131 36.00 -27.18 6.55
N GLY A 132 36.85 -27.31 5.52
CA GLY A 132 36.63 -28.06 4.30
C GLY A 132 35.77 -27.32 3.29
N ASN A 133 35.65 -27.93 2.11
CA ASN A 133 34.95 -27.34 0.98
C ASN A 133 33.57 -26.74 1.36
N PRO A 134 33.35 -25.42 1.15
CA PRO A 134 32.10 -24.76 1.49
C PRO A 134 30.96 -25.02 0.47
N CYS A 135 31.30 -25.44 -0.77
CA CYS A 135 30.31 -25.67 -1.82
C CYS A 135 29.36 -26.82 -1.45
N GLY A 136 28.07 -26.60 -1.65
CA GLY A 136 27.00 -27.53 -1.27
C GLY A 136 26.68 -27.55 0.24
N LYS A 137 27.47 -26.85 1.07
CA LYS A 137 27.20 -26.69 2.51
C LYS A 137 26.61 -25.34 2.84
N LEU A 138 27.19 -24.27 2.28
CA LEU A 138 26.71 -22.90 2.53
C LEU A 138 25.65 -22.50 1.52
N ARG A 139 24.74 -21.63 1.99
CA ARG A 139 23.65 -21.05 1.21
C ARG A 139 23.50 -19.58 1.59
N LEU A 140 22.90 -18.79 0.71
CA LEU A 140 22.39 -17.47 1.08
C LEU A 140 21.40 -17.58 2.25
N ALA A 141 21.40 -16.60 3.11
CA ALA A 141 20.39 -16.52 4.17
C ALA A 141 19.02 -16.26 3.54
N GLU A 142 18.16 -17.27 3.63
CA GLU A 142 16.80 -17.26 3.04
C GLU A 142 15.82 -16.65 4.03
N LEU A 143 14.87 -15.87 3.51
CA LEU A 143 13.78 -15.24 4.25
C LEU A 143 12.47 -15.98 4.00
N LYS A 144 11.51 -15.82 4.90
CA LYS A 144 10.14 -16.25 4.60
C LYS A 144 9.59 -15.39 3.46
N CYS A 145 9.05 -16.06 2.45
CA CYS A 145 8.51 -15.42 1.25
C CYS A 145 7.21 -16.11 0.86
N GLU A 146 6.14 -15.34 0.76
CA GLU A 146 4.84 -15.80 0.27
C GLU A 146 4.31 -14.80 -0.75
N THR A 147 3.40 -15.24 -1.62
CA THR A 147 2.73 -14.37 -2.58
C THR A 147 1.23 -14.33 -2.31
N PHE A 148 0.66 -13.13 -2.42
CA PHE A 148 -0.77 -12.91 -2.29
C PHE A 148 -1.19 -11.65 -3.04
N ALA A 149 -2.33 -11.70 -3.72
CA ALA A 149 -2.90 -10.60 -4.50
C ALA A 149 -1.93 -10.04 -5.56
N GLY A 150 -1.07 -10.91 -6.13
CA GLY A 150 -0.04 -10.54 -7.10
C GLY A 150 1.15 -9.81 -6.51
N PHE A 151 1.27 -9.72 -5.18
CA PHE A 151 2.40 -9.11 -4.49
C PHE A 151 3.29 -10.15 -3.83
N ILE A 152 4.57 -9.81 -3.72
CA ILE A 152 5.59 -10.59 -3.03
C ILE A 152 5.72 -10.04 -1.60
N TRP A 153 5.50 -10.90 -0.62
CA TRP A 153 5.59 -10.59 0.80
C TRP A 153 6.76 -11.33 1.42
N VAL A 154 7.51 -10.62 2.25
CA VAL A 154 8.70 -11.17 2.90
C VAL A 154 8.65 -10.89 4.40
N ASN A 155 9.15 -11.84 5.21
CA ASN A 155 9.34 -11.66 6.63
C ASN A 155 10.75 -12.12 7.02
N MET A 156 11.43 -11.31 7.83
CA MET A 156 12.80 -11.60 8.29
C MET A 156 12.83 -12.56 9.49
N ASP A 157 11.70 -12.74 10.19
CA ASP A 157 11.56 -13.69 11.28
C ASP A 157 11.35 -15.11 10.72
N PRO A 158 12.31 -16.04 10.91
CA PRO A 158 12.17 -17.42 10.44
C PRO A 158 11.01 -18.18 11.12
N ASP A 159 10.57 -17.72 12.29
CA ASP A 159 9.51 -18.34 13.09
C ASP A 159 8.15 -17.66 12.92
N CYS A 160 8.00 -16.72 12.00
CA CYS A 160 6.74 -16.04 11.74
C CYS A 160 5.65 -17.02 11.27
N GLY A 161 4.40 -16.70 11.62
CA GLY A 161 3.22 -17.40 11.12
C GLY A 161 2.94 -17.12 9.62
N PRO A 162 2.00 -17.87 9.01
CA PRO A 162 1.62 -17.68 7.62
C PRO A 162 1.13 -16.25 7.33
N LEU A 163 1.37 -15.76 6.13
CA LEU A 163 0.88 -14.46 5.67
C LEU A 163 -0.64 -14.32 5.76
N ARG A 164 -1.38 -15.40 5.46
CA ARG A 164 -2.84 -15.42 5.57
C ARG A 164 -3.33 -15.08 6.98
N ASP A 165 -2.72 -15.67 7.99
CA ASP A 165 -3.09 -15.42 9.39
C ASP A 165 -2.75 -13.99 9.81
N TYR A 166 -1.63 -13.45 9.27
CA TYR A 166 -1.23 -12.07 9.48
C TYR A 166 -2.22 -11.06 8.86
N LEU A 167 -2.64 -11.28 7.62
CA LEU A 167 -3.58 -10.39 6.93
C LEU A 167 -5.02 -10.54 7.45
N GLY A 168 -5.37 -11.71 8.00
CA GLY A 168 -6.69 -11.95 8.58
C GLY A 168 -7.83 -11.68 7.58
N PRO A 169 -8.85 -10.88 7.96
CA PRO A 169 -10.02 -10.66 7.09
C PRO A 169 -9.70 -9.96 5.76
N ILE A 170 -8.57 -9.23 5.67
CA ILE A 170 -8.15 -8.59 4.42
C ILE A 170 -7.87 -9.63 3.33
N TRP A 171 -7.38 -10.81 3.72
CA TRP A 171 -7.09 -11.89 2.77
C TRP A 171 -8.32 -12.26 1.93
N ASP A 172 -9.43 -12.58 2.59
CA ASP A 172 -10.63 -13.05 1.91
C ASP A 172 -11.31 -11.92 1.10
N GLU A 173 -11.27 -10.69 1.61
CA GLU A 173 -11.80 -9.50 0.91
C GLU A 173 -11.04 -9.17 -0.38
N TRP A 174 -9.71 -9.29 -0.36
CA TRP A 174 -8.90 -9.00 -1.54
C TRP A 174 -8.92 -10.13 -2.55
N GLN A 175 -8.94 -11.39 -2.08
CA GLN A 175 -9.03 -12.56 -2.96
C GLN A 175 -10.29 -12.51 -3.84
N ALA A 176 -11.42 -12.05 -3.30
CA ALA A 176 -12.67 -11.92 -4.04
C ALA A 176 -12.62 -10.89 -5.18
N ARG A 177 -11.64 -10.00 -5.19
CA ARG A 177 -11.50 -8.92 -6.18
C ARG A 177 -10.53 -9.23 -7.32
N GLU A 178 -9.85 -10.38 -7.30
CA GLU A 178 -8.87 -10.77 -8.33
C GLU A 178 -7.76 -9.71 -8.52
N VAL A 179 -7.31 -9.09 -7.42
CA VAL A 179 -6.30 -7.99 -7.43
C VAL A 179 -4.97 -8.42 -8.05
N ASP A 180 -4.68 -9.71 -8.04
CA ASP A 180 -3.50 -10.31 -8.69
C ASP A 180 -3.46 -10.07 -10.21
N THR A 181 -4.63 -9.89 -10.82
CA THR A 181 -4.77 -9.60 -12.27
C THR A 181 -4.63 -8.12 -12.62
N TRP A 182 -4.63 -7.22 -11.63
CA TRP A 182 -4.62 -5.78 -11.86
C TRP A 182 -3.24 -5.27 -12.23
N GLN A 183 -3.21 -4.24 -13.09
CA GLN A 183 -1.99 -3.67 -13.65
C GLN A 183 -1.65 -2.33 -13.00
N ARG A 184 -0.36 -2.07 -12.79
CA ARG A 184 0.11 -0.76 -12.34
C ARG A 184 0.04 0.24 -13.49
N THR A 185 -0.76 1.29 -13.32
CA THR A 185 -1.01 2.34 -14.32
C THR A 185 -0.27 3.65 -14.02
N MET A 186 0.15 3.85 -12.76
CA MET A 186 0.99 4.97 -12.32
C MET A 186 1.94 4.50 -11.22
N ALA A 187 3.17 5.01 -11.21
CA ALA A 187 4.15 4.69 -10.17
C ALA A 187 5.08 5.88 -9.91
N ASN A 188 4.73 6.73 -8.97
CA ASN A 188 5.52 7.86 -8.51
C ASN A 188 6.17 7.55 -7.17
N THR A 189 7.49 7.75 -7.05
CA THR A 189 8.25 7.49 -5.83
C THR A 189 9.15 8.66 -5.51
N MET A 190 9.20 9.10 -4.25
CA MET A 190 10.08 10.20 -3.81
C MET A 190 10.53 10.05 -2.36
N TRP A 191 11.69 10.64 -2.05
CA TRP A 191 12.11 10.85 -0.67
C TRP A 191 11.37 12.02 -0.05
N LEU A 192 10.77 11.80 1.12
CA LEU A 192 10.08 12.84 1.90
C LEU A 192 10.89 13.21 3.15
N PRO A 193 10.99 14.51 3.49
CA PRO A 193 11.64 14.97 4.71
C PRO A 193 10.72 14.85 5.93
N CYS A 194 10.17 13.66 6.15
CA CYS A 194 9.34 13.32 7.30
C CYS A 194 9.50 11.86 7.71
N ASN A 195 9.13 11.53 8.94
CA ASN A 195 9.07 10.16 9.42
C ASN A 195 7.98 9.37 8.68
N TRP A 196 8.23 8.11 8.39
CA TRP A 196 7.28 7.22 7.70
C TRP A 196 5.92 7.12 8.41
N LYS A 197 5.86 7.26 9.74
CA LYS A 197 4.61 7.24 10.51
C LYS A 197 3.75 8.49 10.27
N VAL A 198 4.36 9.64 9.97
CA VAL A 198 3.59 10.86 9.60
C VAL A 198 2.71 10.58 8.39
N VAL A 199 3.26 9.88 7.40
CA VAL A 199 2.51 9.47 6.19
C VAL A 199 1.38 8.51 6.54
N LEU A 200 1.68 7.48 7.33
CA LEU A 200 0.67 6.47 7.69
C LEU A 200 -0.40 7.03 8.64
N ASP A 201 -0.06 7.94 9.53
CA ASP A 201 -1.03 8.59 10.41
C ASP A 201 -2.06 9.36 9.59
N ASN A 202 -1.63 10.12 8.57
CA ASN A 202 -2.53 10.84 7.67
C ASN A 202 -3.49 9.89 6.94
N PHE A 203 -2.98 8.77 6.42
CA PHE A 203 -3.83 7.78 5.75
C PHE A 203 -4.64 6.90 6.70
N ASN A 204 -4.44 6.97 7.99
CA ASN A 204 -5.23 6.26 8.98
C ASN A 204 -6.53 6.97 9.40
N GLU A 205 -6.86 8.09 8.80
CA GLU A 205 -8.04 8.87 9.16
C GLU A 205 -8.63 9.60 7.94
N SER A 206 -9.80 10.20 8.11
CA SER A 206 -10.44 11.07 7.13
C SER A 206 -10.73 12.47 7.69
N TYR A 207 -10.20 12.76 8.88
CA TYR A 207 -10.48 14.00 9.61
C TYR A 207 -9.87 15.23 8.92
N HIS A 208 -8.72 15.06 8.23
CA HIS A 208 -8.07 16.12 7.45
C HIS A 208 -8.75 16.42 6.11
N VAL A 209 -9.43 15.43 5.51
CA VAL A 209 -9.94 15.51 4.14
C VAL A 209 -10.74 16.77 3.86
N PRO A 210 -11.71 17.19 4.71
CA PRO A 210 -12.47 18.41 4.47
C PRO A 210 -11.64 19.69 4.47
N THR A 211 -10.49 19.68 5.11
CA THR A 211 -9.63 20.87 5.23
C THR A 211 -8.53 20.91 4.19
N VAL A 212 -7.93 19.76 3.89
CA VAL A 212 -6.75 19.64 3.02
C VAL A 212 -7.20 19.55 1.57
N HIS A 213 -8.09 18.63 1.22
CA HIS A 213 -8.43 18.33 -0.17
C HIS A 213 -9.59 19.16 -0.73
N MET A 214 -10.40 19.77 0.12
CA MET A 214 -11.52 20.59 -0.33
C MET A 214 -11.23 22.10 -0.27
N GLY A 215 -9.98 22.47 -0.11
CA GLY A 215 -9.51 23.87 -0.08
C GLY A 215 -9.59 24.63 -1.41
N ALA A 216 -10.12 24.03 -2.45
CA ALA A 216 -10.42 24.70 -3.73
C ALA A 216 -11.58 25.72 -3.64
N THR A 217 -12.30 25.81 -2.52
CA THR A 217 -13.23 26.91 -2.29
C THR A 217 -12.47 28.13 -1.74
N PRO A 218 -12.63 29.32 -2.36
CA PRO A 218 -11.96 30.56 -1.94
C PRO A 218 -12.47 31.10 -0.57
N SER A 219 -13.19 30.29 0.21
CA SER A 219 -13.70 30.70 1.52
C SER A 219 -12.54 30.76 2.51
N THR A 220 -12.24 31.96 2.98
CA THR A 220 -11.35 32.20 4.10
C THR A 220 -11.91 31.71 5.45
N ASP A 221 -13.16 31.30 5.47
CA ASP A 221 -13.82 30.75 6.65
C ASP A 221 -13.84 29.22 6.63
N ARG A 222 -12.70 28.64 7.00
CA ARG A 222 -12.55 27.19 7.12
C ARG A 222 -13.45 26.56 8.19
N THR A 223 -14.01 27.36 9.10
CA THR A 223 -14.95 26.86 10.11
C THR A 223 -16.34 26.59 9.55
N ALA A 224 -16.76 27.35 8.54
CA ALA A 224 -18.02 27.11 7.82
C ALA A 224 -17.96 25.83 6.97
N ILE A 225 -16.79 25.54 6.36
CA ILE A 225 -16.55 24.30 5.61
C ILE A 225 -16.62 23.09 6.54
N ALA A 226 -15.96 23.14 7.70
CA ALA A 226 -15.95 22.05 8.67
C ALA A 226 -17.36 21.69 9.20
N GLY A 227 -18.30 22.62 9.24
CA GLY A 227 -19.65 22.40 9.76
C GLY A 227 -20.54 21.53 8.85
N GLY A 228 -20.41 21.65 7.52
CA GLY A 228 -21.28 20.96 6.55
C GLY A 228 -20.71 19.62 6.06
N ILE A 229 -19.41 19.54 5.86
CA ILE A 229 -18.72 18.36 5.28
C ILE A 229 -18.50 17.27 6.33
N ASN A 230 -18.38 17.66 7.58
CA ASN A 230 -18.18 16.72 8.69
C ASN A 230 -19.34 15.70 8.87
N THR A 231 -20.51 15.94 8.28
CA THR A 231 -21.64 15.01 8.34
C THR A 231 -21.36 13.75 7.50
N TYR A 232 -20.77 13.90 6.33
CA TYR A 232 -20.41 12.78 5.44
C TYR A 232 -19.38 11.83 6.10
N PHE A 233 -18.31 12.39 6.67
CA PHE A 233 -17.26 11.60 7.32
C PHE A 233 -17.66 11.03 8.68
N LYS A 234 -18.72 11.55 9.33
CA LYS A 234 -19.27 10.97 10.58
C LYS A 234 -19.91 9.60 10.37
N GLU A 235 -20.37 9.30 9.16
CA GLU A 235 -20.96 8.00 8.81
C GLU A 235 -19.90 6.98 8.34
N THR A 236 -18.64 7.37 8.33
CA THR A 236 -17.53 6.48 7.95
C THR A 236 -17.40 5.34 8.96
N GLN A 237 -17.42 4.11 8.46
CA GLN A 237 -17.17 2.92 9.27
C GLN A 237 -15.67 2.73 9.45
N PHE A 238 -15.26 2.42 10.67
CA PHE A 238 -13.86 2.14 11.01
C PHE A 238 -13.77 0.78 11.70
N ASP A 239 -13.03 -0.15 11.08
CA ASP A 239 -12.79 -1.49 11.59
C ASP A 239 -11.30 -1.68 11.90
N LEU A 240 -11.00 -2.44 12.96
CA LEU A 240 -9.65 -2.74 13.42
C LEU A 240 -9.45 -4.25 13.45
N ALA A 241 -8.30 -4.73 13.00
CA ALA A 241 -7.91 -6.13 13.07
C ALA A 241 -6.76 -6.36 14.08
N ASN A 242 -6.54 -7.62 14.45
CA ASN A 242 -5.60 -7.98 15.51
C ASN A 242 -4.16 -7.53 15.25
N GLU A 243 -3.68 -7.71 14.01
CA GLU A 243 -2.27 -7.45 13.67
C GLU A 243 -1.94 -5.97 13.44
N GLY A 244 -2.84 -5.06 13.83
CA GLY A 244 -2.67 -3.62 13.60
C GLY A 244 -3.19 -3.17 12.24
N HIS A 245 -3.73 -4.08 11.45
CA HIS A 245 -4.45 -3.73 10.23
C HIS A 245 -5.75 -3.01 10.57
N ALA A 246 -6.18 -2.15 9.67
CA ALA A 246 -7.42 -1.41 9.85
C ALA A 246 -8.12 -1.17 8.50
N ARG A 247 -9.43 -0.95 8.56
CA ARG A 247 -10.25 -0.60 7.41
C ARG A 247 -11.10 0.61 7.74
N MET A 248 -11.20 1.51 6.77
CA MET A 248 -12.15 2.63 6.76
C MET A 248 -13.00 2.51 5.51
N ILE A 249 -14.33 2.59 5.65
CA ILE A 249 -15.26 2.50 4.52
C ILE A 249 -15.91 3.86 4.33
N MET A 250 -15.64 4.48 3.18
CA MET A 250 -16.20 5.75 2.78
C MET A 250 -17.23 5.50 1.68
N LYS A 251 -18.48 5.85 1.94
CA LYS A 251 -19.55 5.67 0.97
C LYS A 251 -19.29 6.48 -0.29
N GLY A 252 -19.39 5.84 -1.44
CA GLY A 252 -19.20 6.46 -2.76
C GLY A 252 -20.47 7.01 -3.37
N GLY A 253 -20.29 7.74 -4.46
CA GLY A 253 -21.41 8.23 -5.29
C GLY A 253 -22.02 9.56 -4.86
N TYR A 254 -21.72 10.06 -3.67
CA TYR A 254 -22.20 11.39 -3.24
C TYR A 254 -21.25 11.99 -2.21
N GLY A 255 -20.85 13.19 -2.48
CA GLY A 255 -19.96 13.96 -1.61
C GLY A 255 -20.04 15.42 -2.02
N ALA A 256 -19.30 16.28 -1.37
CA ALA A 256 -19.19 17.66 -1.83
C ALA A 256 -18.56 17.69 -3.23
N GLY A 257 -19.15 18.46 -4.12
CA GLY A 257 -18.63 18.66 -5.47
C GLY A 257 -19.17 17.73 -6.55
N VAL A 258 -20.05 16.77 -6.22
CA VAL A 258 -20.70 15.91 -7.26
C VAL A 258 -21.90 16.56 -7.96
N THR A 259 -22.35 17.73 -7.46
CA THR A 259 -23.42 18.52 -8.08
C THR A 259 -23.02 19.98 -8.25
N ASP A 260 -23.54 20.60 -9.29
CA ASP A 260 -23.50 22.06 -9.46
C ASP A 260 -24.54 22.79 -8.57
N THR A 261 -24.59 24.11 -8.67
CA THR A 261 -25.55 24.97 -7.93
C THR A 261 -27.00 24.71 -8.28
N ASP A 262 -27.29 24.15 -9.46
CA ASP A 262 -28.61 23.81 -9.93
C ASP A 262 -29.01 22.35 -9.60
N GLY A 263 -28.12 21.61 -8.91
CA GLY A 263 -28.31 20.23 -8.50
C GLY A 263 -28.08 19.20 -9.62
N ASN A 264 -27.50 19.58 -10.75
CA ASN A 264 -27.13 18.63 -11.78
C ASN A 264 -25.88 17.85 -11.34
N ILE A 265 -25.82 16.56 -11.67
CA ILE A 265 -24.60 15.74 -11.47
C ILE A 265 -23.50 16.26 -12.41
N VAL A 266 -22.32 16.48 -11.86
CA VAL A 266 -21.15 16.95 -12.61
C VAL A 266 -20.07 15.87 -12.74
N GLU A 267 -19.05 16.16 -13.55
CA GLU A 267 -17.89 15.27 -13.68
C GLU A 267 -17.10 15.14 -12.36
N PRO A 268 -16.54 13.97 -12.12
CA PRO A 268 -16.48 12.78 -12.99
C PRO A 268 -17.69 11.84 -12.86
N LEU A 269 -18.58 12.06 -11.87
CA LEU A 269 -19.72 11.17 -11.61
C LEU A 269 -20.68 11.06 -12.80
N ALA A 270 -20.87 12.16 -13.58
CA ALA A 270 -21.73 12.14 -14.76
C ALA A 270 -21.24 11.15 -15.84
N SER A 271 -19.95 11.14 -16.12
CA SER A 271 -19.34 10.18 -17.05
C SER A 271 -19.40 8.74 -16.52
N LEU A 272 -19.19 8.54 -15.23
CA LEU A 272 -19.31 7.21 -14.61
C LEU A 272 -20.74 6.66 -14.72
N LEU A 273 -21.75 7.45 -14.44
CA LEU A 273 -23.16 7.05 -14.61
C LEU A 273 -23.43 6.65 -16.06
N SER A 274 -23.03 7.49 -17.02
CA SER A 274 -23.22 7.24 -18.45
C SER A 274 -22.54 5.97 -18.93
N TYR A 275 -21.36 5.67 -18.44
CA TYR A 275 -20.66 4.41 -18.73
C TYR A 275 -21.47 3.17 -18.30
N TRP A 276 -22.23 3.29 -17.21
CA TRP A 276 -23.06 2.22 -16.67
C TRP A 276 -24.52 2.29 -17.16
N ASP A 277 -24.78 2.96 -18.30
CA ASP A 277 -26.08 3.11 -18.95
C ASP A 277 -27.14 3.79 -18.03
N LEU A 278 -26.69 4.73 -17.20
CA LEU A 278 -27.51 5.56 -16.34
C LEU A 278 -27.48 7.02 -16.86
N ASP A 279 -28.67 7.68 -16.94
CA ASP A 279 -28.73 9.08 -17.33
C ASP A 279 -28.45 9.96 -16.10
N PRO A 280 -27.38 10.78 -16.09
CA PRO A 280 -27.11 11.69 -14.98
C PRO A 280 -28.25 12.66 -14.64
N THR A 281 -29.12 12.99 -15.61
CA THR A 281 -30.24 13.90 -15.41
C THR A 281 -31.33 13.31 -14.52
N ASP A 282 -31.43 11.98 -14.43
CA ASP A 282 -32.42 11.30 -13.56
C ASP A 282 -32.10 11.52 -12.07
N PHE A 283 -30.86 11.88 -11.76
CA PHE A 283 -30.36 12.09 -10.39
C PHE A 283 -30.28 13.57 -9.99
N LYS A 284 -30.84 14.49 -10.78
CA LYS A 284 -30.84 15.91 -10.47
C LYS A 284 -31.43 16.20 -9.09
N GLY A 285 -30.62 16.79 -8.19
CA GLY A 285 -31.00 17.09 -6.81
C GLY A 285 -31.12 15.88 -5.88
N LYS A 286 -30.66 14.70 -6.32
CA LYS A 286 -30.69 13.44 -5.56
C LYS A 286 -29.40 12.65 -5.77
N PRO A 287 -28.21 13.23 -5.51
CA PRO A 287 -26.95 12.57 -5.76
C PRO A 287 -26.79 11.27 -4.95
N GLU A 288 -27.43 11.14 -3.80
CA GLU A 288 -27.42 9.95 -2.95
C GLU A 288 -28.01 8.71 -3.63
N ASP A 289 -28.99 8.90 -4.55
CA ASP A 289 -29.63 7.79 -5.27
C ASP A 289 -28.67 7.15 -6.29
N THR A 290 -27.60 7.85 -6.70
CA THR A 290 -26.62 7.35 -7.67
C THR A 290 -25.89 6.11 -7.17
N ARG A 291 -25.63 6.01 -5.86
CA ARG A 291 -24.91 4.90 -5.27
C ARG A 291 -25.61 3.56 -5.51
N GLU A 292 -26.88 3.46 -5.16
CA GLU A 292 -27.66 2.23 -5.34
C GLU A 292 -27.87 1.91 -6.82
N ALA A 293 -28.14 2.93 -7.64
CA ALA A 293 -28.30 2.77 -9.09
C ALA A 293 -27.01 2.22 -9.74
N LEU A 294 -25.85 2.73 -9.35
CA LEU A 294 -24.54 2.22 -9.81
C LEU A 294 -24.32 0.78 -9.37
N GLN A 295 -24.61 0.43 -8.12
CA GLN A 295 -24.48 -0.96 -7.64
C GLN A 295 -25.31 -1.92 -8.49
N GLN A 296 -26.56 -1.58 -8.75
CA GLN A 296 -27.46 -2.40 -9.58
C GLN A 296 -26.98 -2.48 -11.04
N ALA A 297 -26.55 -1.35 -11.62
CA ALA A 297 -26.04 -1.32 -12.98
C ALA A 297 -24.74 -2.12 -13.13
N LYS A 298 -23.79 -1.95 -12.23
CA LYS A 298 -22.51 -2.70 -12.18
C LYS A 298 -22.75 -4.20 -12.02
N ARG A 299 -23.67 -4.60 -11.14
CA ARG A 299 -24.06 -5.99 -10.95
C ARG A 299 -24.66 -6.61 -12.22
N ARG A 300 -25.49 -5.87 -12.93
CA ARG A 300 -26.16 -6.33 -14.18
C ARG A 300 -25.22 -6.35 -15.38
N LEU A 301 -24.47 -5.27 -15.58
CA LEU A 301 -23.70 -5.04 -16.81
C LEU A 301 -22.22 -5.45 -16.68
N GLY A 302 -21.71 -5.51 -15.46
CA GLY A 302 -20.30 -5.78 -15.20
C GLY A 302 -19.76 -7.03 -15.89
N PRO A 303 -20.40 -8.19 -15.79
CA PRO A 303 -19.92 -9.41 -16.46
C PRO A 303 -19.78 -9.24 -17.96
N GLU A 304 -20.69 -8.52 -18.63
CA GLU A 304 -20.64 -8.27 -20.08
C GLU A 304 -19.55 -7.26 -20.46
N LYS A 305 -19.21 -6.34 -19.54
CA LYS A 305 -18.14 -5.34 -19.70
C LYS A 305 -16.76 -5.86 -19.24
N GLY A 306 -16.65 -7.13 -18.82
CA GLY A 306 -15.37 -7.75 -18.46
C GLY A 306 -15.00 -7.68 -16.97
N TYR A 307 -15.89 -7.15 -16.11
CA TYR A 307 -15.67 -7.06 -14.65
C TYR A 307 -16.13 -8.36 -13.97
N SER A 308 -15.35 -9.43 -14.12
CA SER A 308 -15.69 -10.78 -13.61
C SER A 308 -15.86 -10.81 -12.09
N HIS A 309 -15.01 -10.09 -11.36
CA HIS A 309 -14.99 -10.05 -9.90
C HIS A 309 -16.25 -9.41 -9.27
N TYR A 310 -17.03 -8.65 -10.03
CA TYR A 310 -18.24 -8.03 -9.50
C TYR A 310 -19.26 -9.04 -8.94
N ALA A 311 -19.27 -10.27 -9.45
CA ALA A 311 -20.16 -11.31 -8.94
C ALA A 311 -19.78 -11.78 -7.52
N ALA A 312 -18.51 -11.64 -7.13
CA ALA A 312 -17.95 -12.19 -5.89
C ALA A 312 -17.87 -11.18 -4.73
N VAL A 313 -18.11 -9.88 -5.00
CA VAL A 313 -17.99 -8.82 -3.99
C VAL A 313 -19.35 -8.29 -3.53
N PRO A 314 -19.50 -7.80 -2.28
CA PRO A 314 -20.71 -7.13 -1.79
C PRO A 314 -21.05 -5.87 -2.60
N ASP A 315 -22.29 -5.43 -2.54
CA ASP A 315 -22.74 -4.23 -3.29
C ASP A 315 -22.02 -2.97 -2.86
N GLU A 316 -21.69 -2.83 -1.56
CA GLU A 316 -20.92 -1.72 -1.04
C GLU A 316 -19.54 -1.62 -1.72
N GLN A 317 -18.93 -2.75 -2.01
CA GLN A 317 -17.63 -2.79 -2.67
C GLN A 317 -17.67 -2.40 -4.16
N LEU A 318 -18.85 -2.29 -4.76
CA LEU A 318 -19.02 -1.81 -6.13
C LEU A 318 -18.97 -0.28 -6.25
N THR A 319 -19.16 0.44 -5.14
CA THR A 319 -19.26 1.91 -5.16
C THR A 319 -18.41 2.60 -4.10
N ASP A 320 -18.18 1.99 -2.95
CA ASP A 320 -17.56 2.64 -1.82
C ASP A 320 -16.02 2.51 -1.87
N ALA A 321 -15.34 3.49 -1.31
CA ALA A 321 -13.90 3.42 -1.13
C ALA A 321 -13.58 2.66 0.17
N PHE A 322 -12.83 1.59 0.04
CA PHE A 322 -12.34 0.78 1.14
C PHE A 322 -10.88 1.14 1.39
N HIS A 323 -10.63 1.92 2.42
CA HIS A 323 -9.28 2.34 2.74
C HIS A 323 -8.70 1.45 3.84
N TYR A 324 -7.75 0.61 3.46
CA TYR A 324 -7.04 -0.29 4.36
C TYR A 324 -5.72 0.32 4.82
N THR A 325 -5.34 0.03 6.06
CA THR A 325 -3.97 0.09 6.50
C THR A 325 -3.49 -1.33 6.76
N LEU A 326 -2.46 -1.74 6.02
CA LEU A 326 -1.76 -3.01 6.23
C LEU A 326 -0.49 -2.66 7.02
N PHE A 327 -0.51 -3.05 8.28
CA PHE A 327 0.63 -2.80 9.17
C PHE A 327 1.93 -3.44 8.61
N PRO A 328 3.12 -2.81 8.69
CA PRO A 328 3.34 -1.53 9.35
C PRO A 328 3.20 -0.31 8.43
N ASN A 329 3.40 -0.41 7.12
CA ASN A 329 3.80 0.74 6.32
C ASN A 329 3.07 0.90 4.99
N PHE A 330 1.92 0.24 4.83
CA PHE A 330 1.20 0.21 3.58
C PHE A 330 -0.26 0.61 3.77
N ALA A 331 -0.71 1.63 3.07
CA ALA A 331 -2.10 2.03 2.98
C ALA A 331 -2.63 1.83 1.56
N VAL A 332 -3.90 1.47 1.44
CA VAL A 332 -4.57 1.23 0.15
C VAL A 332 -5.95 1.83 0.18
N SER A 333 -6.24 2.71 -0.75
CA SER A 333 -7.63 3.05 -1.08
C SER A 333 -8.07 2.15 -2.22
N LEU A 334 -8.99 1.25 -1.94
CA LEU A 334 -9.47 0.21 -2.85
C LEU A 334 -10.90 0.53 -3.27
N TRP A 335 -11.12 0.68 -4.56
CA TRP A 335 -12.43 0.80 -5.21
C TRP A 335 -12.78 -0.49 -5.95
N ALA A 336 -13.89 -0.47 -6.66
CA ALA A 336 -14.35 -1.64 -7.41
C ALA A 336 -13.33 -2.15 -8.45
N ASP A 337 -12.61 -1.21 -9.09
CA ASP A 337 -11.86 -1.46 -10.32
C ASP A 337 -10.43 -0.95 -10.29
N GLY A 338 -10.02 -0.37 -9.18
CA GLY A 338 -8.69 0.17 -9.03
C GLY A 338 -8.32 0.35 -7.57
N PHE A 339 -7.03 0.48 -7.29
CA PHE A 339 -6.56 0.86 -5.98
C PHE A 339 -5.37 1.81 -6.03
N HIS A 340 -5.38 2.69 -5.05
CA HIS A 340 -4.32 3.61 -4.79
C HIS A 340 -3.37 2.98 -3.75
N PHE A 341 -2.14 2.76 -4.14
CA PHE A 341 -1.07 2.14 -3.36
C PHE A 341 -0.22 3.23 -2.72
N LEU A 342 -0.16 3.26 -1.40
CA LEU A 342 0.51 4.28 -0.61
C LEU A 342 1.43 3.60 0.40
N ARG A 343 2.74 3.57 0.11
CA ARG A 343 3.71 2.88 0.97
C ARG A 343 4.79 3.84 1.45
N ALA A 344 5.02 3.90 2.77
CA ALA A 344 6.09 4.69 3.37
C ALA A 344 7.17 3.75 3.95
N ARG A 345 8.38 3.80 3.40
CA ARG A 345 9.53 2.99 3.83
C ARG A 345 10.48 3.83 4.68
N PRO A 346 10.94 3.35 5.85
CA PRO A 346 11.83 4.12 6.71
C PRO A 346 13.19 4.33 6.02
N HIS A 347 13.77 5.50 6.24
CA HIS A 347 15.16 5.73 5.86
C HIS A 347 16.10 4.85 6.72
N PRO A 348 17.21 4.30 6.17
CA PRO A 348 18.06 3.37 6.91
C PRO A 348 18.71 3.97 8.17
N THR A 349 18.92 5.26 8.23
CA THR A 349 19.68 5.93 9.30
C THR A 349 19.09 7.23 9.83
N ASP A 350 18.06 7.80 9.22
CA ASP A 350 17.47 9.08 9.61
C ASP A 350 15.98 8.91 9.94
N PRO A 351 15.57 9.07 11.23
CA PRO A 351 14.17 8.93 11.60
C PRO A 351 13.24 9.98 10.99
N GLU A 352 13.80 11.05 10.43
CA GLU A 352 13.03 12.17 9.89
C GLU A 352 12.97 12.17 8.35
N GLN A 353 13.24 11.02 7.74
CA GLN A 353 13.09 10.79 6.31
C GLN A 353 12.40 9.46 6.03
N CYS A 354 11.67 9.40 4.92
CA CYS A 354 11.10 8.16 4.41
C CYS A 354 11.05 8.17 2.89
N LEU A 355 11.05 6.99 2.30
CA LEU A 355 10.77 6.82 0.88
C LEU A 355 9.27 6.54 0.71
N PHE A 356 8.59 7.34 -0.09
CA PHE A 356 7.16 7.26 -0.29
C PHE A 356 6.83 6.84 -1.71
N ASP A 357 6.02 5.78 -1.82
CA ASP A 357 5.46 5.28 -3.08
C ASP A 357 4.00 5.70 -3.17
N ASN A 358 3.67 6.40 -4.23
CA ASN A 358 2.33 6.76 -4.66
C ASN A 358 2.07 6.11 -6.02
N TRP A 359 1.45 4.93 -6.01
CA TRP A 359 1.21 4.15 -7.21
C TRP A 359 -0.28 3.91 -7.40
N TRP A 360 -0.67 3.65 -8.64
CA TRP A 360 -2.04 3.30 -8.98
C TRP A 360 -2.11 1.99 -9.74
N TYR A 361 -3.12 1.20 -9.43
CA TYR A 361 -3.43 -0.05 -10.10
C TYR A 361 -4.87 -0.05 -10.58
N ALA A 362 -5.14 -0.62 -11.76
CA ALA A 362 -6.47 -0.74 -12.32
C ALA A 362 -6.75 -2.18 -12.81
N SER A 363 -8.02 -2.56 -12.78
CA SER A 363 -8.46 -3.84 -13.31
C SER A 363 -8.26 -3.90 -14.84
N PRO A 364 -8.07 -5.10 -15.43
CA PRO A 364 -7.93 -5.22 -16.89
C PRO A 364 -9.11 -4.62 -17.66
N ALA A 365 -10.32 -4.71 -17.12
CA ALA A 365 -11.51 -4.13 -17.74
C ALA A 365 -11.48 -2.60 -17.72
N SER A 366 -11.04 -1.98 -16.62
CA SER A 366 -10.88 -0.53 -16.54
C SER A 366 -9.78 -0.03 -17.47
N VAL A 367 -8.66 -0.75 -17.53
CA VAL A 367 -7.56 -0.44 -18.46
C VAL A 367 -8.07 -0.49 -19.92
N ALA A 368 -8.82 -1.52 -20.28
CA ALA A 368 -9.38 -1.67 -21.63
C ALA A 368 -10.45 -0.62 -21.98
N ALA A 369 -11.18 -0.13 -20.98
CA ALA A 369 -12.21 0.88 -21.18
C ALA A 369 -11.67 2.32 -21.21
N GLU A 370 -10.37 2.51 -20.90
CA GLU A 370 -9.76 3.84 -20.69
C GLU A 370 -10.56 4.71 -19.70
N LEU A 371 -11.18 4.03 -18.72
CA LEU A 371 -12.03 4.70 -17.75
C LEU A 371 -11.17 5.49 -16.77
N ASP A 372 -11.39 6.79 -16.84
CA ASP A 372 -11.14 7.68 -15.71
C ASP A 372 -12.38 7.63 -14.79
N ASP A 373 -12.29 6.96 -13.66
CA ASP A 373 -13.34 6.92 -12.64
C ASP A 373 -13.33 8.16 -11.73
N GLY A 374 -12.54 9.17 -12.12
CA GLY A 374 -12.36 10.42 -11.37
C GLY A 374 -11.52 10.27 -10.10
N THR A 375 -11.00 9.08 -9.83
CA THR A 375 -10.15 8.81 -8.69
C THR A 375 -8.69 8.66 -9.10
N SER A 376 -8.43 8.44 -10.38
CA SER A 376 -7.11 8.20 -10.91
C SER A 376 -6.55 9.39 -11.65
N ALA A 377 -5.32 9.72 -11.35
CA ALA A 377 -4.45 10.25 -12.36
C ALA A 377 -4.15 9.12 -13.37
N THR A 378 -5.04 8.88 -14.32
CA THR A 378 -4.70 8.15 -15.55
C THR A 378 -3.74 9.02 -16.36
N GLU A 379 -2.61 9.39 -15.75
CA GLU A 379 -1.48 9.86 -16.51
C GLU A 379 -0.95 8.66 -17.28
N SER A 380 -1.42 8.58 -18.52
CA SER A 380 -0.76 7.84 -19.57
C SER A 380 -0.67 6.33 -19.39
N LEU A 381 -1.73 5.62 -19.76
CA LEU A 381 -1.63 4.27 -20.35
C LEU A 381 -0.84 4.35 -21.68
N THR A 382 0.36 4.94 -21.66
CA THR A 382 1.29 4.99 -22.80
C THR A 382 2.30 3.85 -22.70
N GLY A 383 1.80 2.67 -22.51
CA GLY A 383 2.48 1.43 -22.86
C GLY A 383 1.60 0.72 -23.86
N ASP A 384 2.19 -0.03 -24.72
CA ASP A 384 1.62 -0.97 -25.66
C ASP A 384 0.70 -2.06 -25.04
N GLY A 385 0.03 -1.75 -23.91
CA GLY A 385 -1.05 -2.54 -23.29
C GLY A 385 -0.62 -3.80 -22.55
N ALA A 386 0.66 -4.09 -22.43
CA ALA A 386 1.14 -5.30 -21.76
C ALA A 386 2.32 -4.98 -20.82
N GLY A 387 2.04 -4.66 -19.58
CA GLY A 387 3.09 -4.56 -18.55
C GLY A 387 2.86 -3.51 -17.48
N GLU A 388 3.60 -3.65 -16.39
CA GLU A 388 3.64 -2.71 -15.27
C GLU A 388 4.31 -1.39 -15.70
N VAL A 389 3.67 -0.25 -15.47
CA VAL A 389 4.29 1.07 -15.70
C VAL A 389 5.56 1.19 -14.84
N PRO A 390 6.70 1.63 -15.40
CA PRO A 390 7.93 1.76 -14.63
C PRO A 390 7.84 2.83 -13.55
N VAL A 391 8.60 2.62 -12.47
CA VAL A 391 8.66 3.58 -11.36
C VAL A 391 9.36 4.85 -11.82
N LYS A 392 8.69 5.99 -11.62
CA LYS A 392 9.21 7.34 -11.84
C LYS A 392 9.71 7.90 -10.51
N TRP A 393 11.00 8.22 -10.46
CA TRP A 393 11.62 8.86 -9.31
C TRP A 393 11.44 10.38 -9.39
N LEU A 394 10.89 10.95 -8.33
CA LEU A 394 10.55 12.36 -8.24
C LEU A 394 11.37 13.06 -7.14
N THR A 395 11.61 14.37 -7.33
CA THR A 395 12.28 15.23 -6.35
C THR A 395 11.25 16.02 -5.56
N CYS A 396 11.20 15.83 -4.25
CA CYS A 396 10.29 16.56 -3.37
C CYS A 396 10.52 18.07 -3.47
N GLY A 397 9.44 18.82 -3.72
CA GLY A 397 9.47 20.27 -3.88
C GLY A 397 9.83 20.79 -5.28
N GLU A 398 10.18 19.91 -6.22
CA GLU A 398 10.45 20.25 -7.63
C GLU A 398 9.44 19.58 -8.57
N ASP A 399 9.13 18.31 -8.32
CA ASP A 399 8.20 17.51 -9.12
C ASP A 399 6.85 17.36 -8.40
N SER A 400 5.75 17.28 -9.17
CA SER A 400 4.44 16.95 -8.64
C SER A 400 4.27 15.45 -8.52
N ILE A 401 3.80 14.99 -7.34
CA ILE A 401 3.47 13.58 -7.09
C ILE A 401 2.03 13.23 -7.50
N GLY A 402 1.25 14.22 -7.88
CA GLY A 402 -0.17 14.13 -8.21
C GLY A 402 -1.02 15.03 -7.31
N PRO A 403 -2.08 15.67 -7.83
CA PRO A 403 -2.74 16.81 -7.18
C PRO A 403 -3.22 16.54 -5.75
N ALA A 404 -3.94 15.44 -5.52
CA ALA A 404 -4.49 15.13 -4.19
C ALA A 404 -3.38 14.80 -3.16
N ILE A 405 -2.38 14.01 -3.58
CA ILE A 405 -1.27 13.60 -2.70
C ILE A 405 -0.28 14.74 -2.46
N GLU A 406 -0.20 15.71 -3.36
CA GLU A 406 0.65 16.89 -3.18
C GLU A 406 0.19 17.75 -2.00
N ASP A 407 -1.12 17.88 -1.80
CA ASP A 407 -1.69 18.54 -0.63
C ASP A 407 -1.30 17.81 0.67
N ASP A 408 -1.35 16.48 0.67
CA ASP A 408 -0.92 15.65 1.81
C ASP A 408 0.57 15.81 2.09
N VAL A 409 1.42 15.77 1.06
CA VAL A 409 2.87 15.94 1.19
C VAL A 409 3.22 17.28 1.83
N ALA A 410 2.52 18.35 1.47
CA ALA A 410 2.69 19.66 2.11
C ALA A 410 2.37 19.62 3.61
N VAL A 411 1.34 18.84 4.00
CA VAL A 411 1.00 18.62 5.42
C VAL A 411 2.06 17.77 6.11
N PHE A 412 2.55 16.68 5.50
CA PHE A 412 3.60 15.84 6.09
C PHE A 412 4.85 16.64 6.47
N ILE A 413 5.31 17.49 5.57
CA ILE A 413 6.50 18.34 5.80
C ILE A 413 6.27 19.33 6.96
N THR A 414 5.10 19.94 7.02
CA THR A 414 4.77 20.91 8.08
C THR A 414 4.52 20.23 9.42
N GLN A 415 3.88 19.06 9.44
CA GLN A 415 3.67 18.26 10.64
C GLN A 415 5.00 17.76 11.23
N GLN A 416 5.92 17.27 10.39
CA GLN A 416 7.27 16.85 10.84
C GLN A 416 8.00 17.98 11.53
N ARG A 417 7.88 19.23 11.06
CA ARG A 417 8.42 20.40 11.77
C ARG A 417 7.75 20.63 13.12
N GLY A 418 6.42 20.46 13.18
CA GLY A 418 5.62 20.69 14.37
C GLY A 418 5.93 19.70 15.48
N VAL A 419 6.09 18.41 15.18
CA VAL A 419 6.35 17.37 16.20
C VAL A 419 7.72 17.51 16.87
N ARG A 420 8.66 18.25 16.28
CA ARG A 420 9.95 18.61 16.90
C ARG A 420 9.80 19.67 18.02
N SER A 421 8.69 20.38 18.05
CA SER A 421 8.50 21.48 18.97
C SER A 421 8.39 21.00 20.41
N ARG A 422 9.08 21.67 21.34
CA ARG A 422 8.90 21.46 22.78
C ARG A 422 7.49 21.82 23.27
N GLY A 423 6.74 22.59 22.47
CA GLY A 423 5.34 22.94 22.71
C GLY A 423 4.37 21.81 22.41
N PHE A 424 4.73 20.87 21.54
CA PHE A 424 3.92 19.69 21.24
C PHE A 424 4.07 18.66 22.35
N LYS A 425 2.96 18.30 22.99
CA LYS A 425 2.95 17.41 24.17
C LYS A 425 2.48 15.98 23.84
N GLY A 426 2.18 15.71 22.59
CA GLY A 426 1.65 14.47 22.06
C GLY A 426 0.33 14.70 21.34
N ALA A 427 -0.06 13.74 20.51
CA ALA A 427 -1.30 13.81 19.74
C ALA A 427 -2.53 13.75 20.68
N TYR A 428 -3.56 14.51 20.35
CA TYR A 428 -4.87 14.48 20.99
C TYR A 428 -5.90 14.09 19.93
N LEU A 429 -6.22 12.79 19.87
CA LEU A 429 -6.96 12.19 18.78
C LEU A 429 -8.47 12.23 19.00
N SER A 430 -9.22 12.45 17.92
CA SER A 430 -10.67 12.33 17.88
C SER A 430 -11.11 10.86 17.70
N GLY A 431 -12.40 10.58 17.82
CA GLY A 431 -12.95 9.25 17.54
C GLY A 431 -12.77 8.79 16.09
N GLN A 432 -12.64 9.72 15.13
CA GLN A 432 -12.36 9.42 13.73
C GLN A 432 -10.90 8.99 13.49
N GLU A 433 -10.01 9.23 14.45
CA GLU A 433 -8.58 8.92 14.40
C GLU A 433 -8.22 7.67 15.21
N LYS A 434 -9.22 6.85 15.59
CA LYS A 434 -9.00 5.62 16.38
C LYS A 434 -8.03 4.62 15.72
N ARG A 435 -7.92 4.65 14.38
CA ARG A 435 -6.98 3.81 13.64
C ARG A 435 -5.52 4.22 13.93
N ILE A 436 -5.24 5.53 14.07
CA ILE A 436 -3.92 6.05 14.48
C ILE A 436 -3.59 5.53 15.87
N ALA A 437 -4.52 5.65 16.83
CA ALA A 437 -4.30 5.16 18.18
C ALA A 437 -3.91 3.67 18.18
N ARG A 438 -4.72 2.82 17.52
CA ARG A 438 -4.47 1.38 17.44
C ARG A 438 -3.16 1.04 16.75
N TYR A 439 -2.83 1.78 15.69
CA TYR A 439 -1.61 1.61 14.94
C TYR A 439 -0.36 1.85 15.81
N HIS A 440 -0.33 2.93 16.57
CA HIS A 440 0.77 3.21 17.50
C HIS A 440 0.84 2.23 18.66
N GLU A 441 -0.30 1.77 19.17
CA GLU A 441 -0.34 0.71 20.19
C GLU A 441 0.26 -0.60 19.65
N ARG A 442 0.06 -0.89 18.36
CA ARG A 442 0.64 -2.09 17.75
C ARG A 442 2.16 -1.98 17.62
N ILE A 443 2.69 -0.80 17.29
CA ILE A 443 4.14 -0.54 17.33
C ILE A 443 4.68 -0.80 18.74
N ASP A 444 3.98 -0.32 19.79
CA ASP A 444 4.38 -0.56 21.19
C ASP A 444 4.35 -2.04 21.54
N ASP A 445 3.33 -2.80 21.09
CA ASP A 445 3.24 -4.24 21.33
C ASP A 445 4.49 -4.98 20.83
N TYR A 446 5.02 -4.58 19.67
CA TYR A 446 6.27 -5.13 19.14
C TYR A 446 7.50 -4.70 19.95
N ILE A 447 7.59 -3.41 20.30
CA ILE A 447 8.74 -2.86 21.05
C ILE A 447 8.81 -3.45 22.47
N ASP A 448 7.66 -3.62 23.12
CA ASP A 448 7.54 -4.13 24.49
C ASP A 448 7.54 -5.68 24.55
N GLY A 449 7.55 -6.36 23.40
CA GLY A 449 7.57 -7.82 23.32
C GLY A 449 6.30 -8.48 23.86
N THR A 450 5.18 -7.78 23.82
CA THR A 450 3.86 -8.31 24.27
C THR A 450 3.10 -9.03 23.18
N ARG A 451 3.69 -9.11 22.01
CA ARG A 451 3.24 -9.90 20.90
C ARG A 451 3.86 -11.29 20.89
#